data_247abf1f13528a91c54d5a3fc0b312a6
#
_entry.id   247abf1f13528a91c54d5a3fc0b312a6
#
_cell.length_a   1.000
_cell.length_b   1.000
_cell.length_c   1.000
_cell.angle_alpha   90.00
_cell.angle_beta   90.00
_cell.angle_gamma   90.00
#
_symmetry.space_group_name_H-M   'P 1'
#
loop_
_entity.id
_entity.type
_entity.pdbx_description
1 polymer ?
#
loop_
_entity_poly.entity_id
_entity_poly.type
_entity_poly.pdbx_seq_one_letter_code
_entity_poly.pdbx_strand_id
1 'polypeptide(L)'
;MHVSSGGGNAEKEKATKNALYAGIADTGVTLSALLFSSSSVLLADFLKTTLEGVAVLLAWLSLRRIIYGRNQEFDYGIGKLESLSSVFVGVLMALAVLIIVGNSIKNILNPGHVEGIGLYISGVAQIVFGVINTKMALNSRRIAKVSPSPIITAQQQLFTTRAFGNIFILLSLSLSMLLHDYSWSSYIDPVASLVIAGFIGFSAMGVFTDSFNDLLDKTLDEEYQMIILRELALHF
;
A
#
# COMPACT_ATOMS: atom_id res chain seq x y z
N MET A 1 35.11 2.84 15.19
CA MET A 1 34.13 1.75 14.99
C MET A 1 33.14 2.16 13.90
N HIS A 2 33.53 2.08 12.59
CA HIS A 2 32.77 2.68 11.47
C HIS A 2 32.64 1.70 10.30
N VAL A 3 32.25 0.44 10.51
CA VAL A 3 32.24 -0.60 9.45
C VAL A 3 30.88 -1.28 9.22
N SER A 4 29.80 -0.89 9.93
CA SER A 4 28.50 -1.62 9.78
C SER A 4 27.40 -0.89 9.01
N SER A 5 27.56 0.38 8.60
CA SER A 5 26.46 1.14 7.96
C SER A 5 26.24 0.80 6.47
N GLY A 6 27.26 0.39 5.74
CA GLY A 6 27.16 0.10 4.31
C GLY A 6 26.37 -1.19 3.98
N GLY A 7 26.55 -2.25 4.76
CA GLY A 7 25.88 -3.53 4.55
C GLY A 7 24.35 -3.45 4.78
N GLY A 8 23.93 -2.75 5.82
CA GLY A 8 22.51 -2.60 6.14
C GLY A 8 21.72 -1.77 5.11
N ASN A 9 22.34 -0.75 4.52
CA ASN A 9 21.70 0.07 3.50
C ASN A 9 21.51 -0.68 2.17
N ALA A 10 22.51 -1.47 1.76
CA ALA A 10 22.42 -2.30 0.56
C ALA A 10 21.35 -3.39 0.71
N GLU A 11 21.20 -3.97 1.90
CA GLU A 11 20.16 -4.97 2.18
C GLU A 11 18.75 -4.35 2.14
N LYS A 12 18.58 -3.15 2.70
CA LYS A 12 17.33 -2.38 2.65
C LYS A 12 16.93 -2.01 1.22
N GLU A 13 17.88 -1.53 0.42
CA GLU A 13 17.64 -1.19 -0.99
C GLU A 13 17.23 -2.44 -1.79
N LYS A 14 17.93 -3.57 -1.60
CA LYS A 14 17.61 -4.84 -2.25
C LYS A 14 16.21 -5.34 -1.86
N ALA A 15 15.84 -5.24 -0.59
CA ALA A 15 14.52 -5.63 -0.10
C ALA A 15 13.41 -4.78 -0.77
N THR A 16 13.60 -3.45 -0.81
CA THR A 16 12.64 -2.52 -1.42
C THR A 16 12.54 -2.71 -2.94
N LYS A 17 13.65 -2.98 -3.61
CA LYS A 17 13.67 -3.30 -5.04
C LYS A 17 12.93 -4.60 -5.36
N ASN A 18 13.13 -5.63 -4.55
CA ASN A 18 12.40 -6.90 -4.71
C ASN A 18 10.89 -6.70 -4.46
N ALA A 19 10.52 -5.86 -3.50
CA ALA A 19 9.14 -5.47 -3.24
C ALA A 19 8.50 -4.78 -4.46
N LEU A 20 9.24 -3.90 -5.13
CA LEU A 20 8.80 -3.22 -6.34
C LEU A 20 8.55 -4.21 -7.49
N TYR A 21 9.46 -5.13 -7.75
CA TYR A 21 9.28 -6.14 -8.79
C TYR A 21 8.09 -7.06 -8.52
N ALA A 22 7.92 -7.51 -7.27
CA ALA A 22 6.76 -8.29 -6.88
C ALA A 22 5.45 -7.52 -7.07
N GLY A 23 5.43 -6.22 -6.72
CA GLY A 23 4.28 -5.34 -6.92
C GLY A 23 3.94 -5.13 -8.40
N ILE A 24 4.92 -4.94 -9.27
CA ILE A 24 4.71 -4.81 -10.72
C ILE A 24 4.13 -6.11 -11.30
N ALA A 25 4.66 -7.26 -10.89
CA ALA A 25 4.16 -8.55 -11.33
C ALA A 25 2.70 -8.79 -10.86
N ASP A 26 2.40 -8.46 -9.60
CA ASP A 26 1.06 -8.55 -9.02
C ASP A 26 0.07 -7.65 -9.78
N THR A 27 0.42 -6.38 -10.00
CA THR A 27 -0.39 -5.44 -10.79
C THR A 27 -0.65 -5.95 -12.22
N GLY A 28 0.34 -6.55 -12.87
CA GLY A 28 0.17 -7.12 -14.22
C GLY A 28 -0.79 -8.31 -14.25
N VAL A 29 -0.73 -9.17 -13.25
CA VAL A 29 -1.63 -10.31 -13.13
C VAL A 29 -3.04 -9.87 -12.75
N THR A 30 -3.20 -8.94 -11.80
CA THR A 30 -4.53 -8.42 -11.42
C THR A 30 -5.18 -7.65 -12.57
N LEU A 31 -4.41 -6.92 -13.37
CA LEU A 31 -4.91 -6.29 -14.61
C LEU A 31 -5.43 -7.32 -15.60
N SER A 32 -4.65 -8.39 -15.84
CA SER A 32 -5.09 -9.45 -16.75
C SER A 32 -6.36 -10.14 -16.23
N ALA A 33 -6.46 -10.42 -14.95
CA ALA A 33 -7.67 -10.98 -14.35
C ALA A 33 -8.88 -10.06 -14.51
N LEU A 34 -8.71 -8.75 -14.31
CA LEU A 34 -9.76 -7.74 -14.49
C LEU A 34 -10.25 -7.67 -15.93
N LEU A 35 -9.38 -7.71 -16.93
CA LEU A 35 -9.74 -7.64 -18.35
C LEU A 35 -10.60 -8.83 -18.80
N PHE A 36 -10.49 -9.97 -18.13
CA PHE A 36 -11.22 -11.19 -18.45
C PHE A 36 -12.33 -11.54 -17.45
N SER A 37 -12.79 -10.55 -16.66
CA SER A 37 -13.87 -10.73 -15.67
C SER A 37 -14.68 -9.44 -15.49
N SER A 38 -15.93 -9.59 -15.05
CA SER A 38 -16.83 -8.49 -14.68
C SER A 38 -16.86 -8.19 -13.16
N SER A 39 -15.90 -8.69 -12.38
CA SER A 39 -15.88 -8.59 -10.92
C SER A 39 -15.51 -7.19 -10.42
N SER A 40 -16.32 -6.67 -9.49
CA SER A 40 -16.02 -5.43 -8.75
C SER A 40 -14.84 -5.61 -7.77
N VAL A 41 -14.71 -6.81 -7.18
CA VAL A 41 -13.59 -7.13 -6.29
C VAL A 41 -12.28 -7.10 -7.05
N LEU A 42 -12.23 -7.63 -8.29
CA LEU A 42 -11.02 -7.58 -9.13
C LEU A 42 -10.65 -6.15 -9.54
N LEU A 43 -11.64 -5.30 -9.80
CA LEU A 43 -11.38 -3.87 -10.02
C LEU A 43 -10.78 -3.21 -8.78
N ALA A 44 -11.35 -3.50 -7.61
CA ALA A 44 -10.84 -2.95 -6.34
C ALA A 44 -9.44 -3.46 -6.02
N ASP A 45 -9.15 -4.74 -6.28
CA ASP A 45 -7.83 -5.35 -6.09
C ASP A 45 -6.78 -4.74 -7.03
N PHE A 46 -7.11 -4.59 -8.31
CA PHE A 46 -6.23 -3.94 -9.28
C PHE A 46 -5.90 -2.50 -8.90
N LEU A 47 -6.89 -1.70 -8.53
CA LEU A 47 -6.66 -0.32 -8.11
C LEU A 47 -5.81 -0.26 -6.84
N LYS A 48 -6.11 -1.11 -5.85
CA LYS A 48 -5.34 -1.21 -4.61
C LYS A 48 -3.87 -1.60 -4.88
N THR A 49 -3.62 -2.68 -5.62
CA THR A 49 -2.25 -3.14 -5.92
C THR A 49 -1.45 -2.13 -6.73
N THR A 50 -2.11 -1.41 -7.66
CA THR A 50 -1.48 -0.32 -8.42
C THR A 50 -1.05 0.82 -7.50
N LEU A 51 -1.93 1.28 -6.60
CA LEU A 51 -1.63 2.36 -5.65
C LEU A 51 -0.50 1.98 -4.69
N GLU A 52 -0.54 0.76 -4.15
CA GLU A 52 0.53 0.23 -3.30
C GLU A 52 1.86 0.10 -4.06
N GLY A 53 1.81 -0.26 -5.36
CA GLY A 53 2.98 -0.29 -6.25
C GLY A 53 3.60 1.10 -6.44
N VAL A 54 2.76 2.13 -6.62
CA VAL A 54 3.21 3.54 -6.71
C VAL A 54 3.86 3.97 -5.38
N ALA A 55 3.26 3.64 -4.24
CA ALA A 55 3.82 3.96 -2.93
C ALA A 55 5.19 3.30 -2.71
N VAL A 56 5.35 2.01 -3.08
CA VAL A 56 6.63 1.30 -3.01
C VAL A 56 7.67 1.90 -3.96
N LEU A 57 7.27 2.31 -5.16
CA LEU A 57 8.15 3.00 -6.11
C LEU A 57 8.68 4.31 -5.53
N LEU A 58 7.80 5.13 -4.95
CA LEU A 58 8.19 6.39 -4.31
C LEU A 58 9.13 6.14 -3.12
N ALA A 59 8.83 5.15 -2.28
CA ALA A 59 9.70 4.76 -1.17
C ALA A 59 11.09 4.30 -1.65
N TRP A 60 11.16 3.54 -2.74
CA TRP A 60 12.45 3.14 -3.34
C TRP A 60 13.22 4.33 -3.90
N LEU A 61 12.56 5.27 -4.59
CA LEU A 61 13.20 6.48 -5.11
C LEU A 61 13.74 7.36 -3.98
N SER A 62 12.97 7.54 -2.89
CA SER A 62 13.39 8.27 -1.69
C SER A 62 14.62 7.61 -1.04
N LEU A 63 14.56 6.29 -0.84
CA LEU A 63 15.68 5.55 -0.27
C LEU A 63 16.95 5.66 -1.12
N ARG A 64 16.83 5.55 -2.45
CA ARG A 64 17.94 5.68 -3.38
C ARG A 64 18.56 7.09 -3.33
N ARG A 65 17.75 8.15 -3.21
CA ARG A 65 18.24 9.52 -3.03
C ARG A 65 18.98 9.70 -1.71
N ILE A 66 18.49 9.10 -0.61
CA ILE A 66 19.16 9.16 0.70
C ILE A 66 20.54 8.47 0.64
N ILE A 67 20.65 7.33 -0.06
CA ILE A 67 21.90 6.54 -0.13
C ILE A 67 22.92 7.17 -1.08
N TYR A 68 22.51 7.66 -2.25
CA TYR A 68 23.40 8.08 -3.34
C TYR A 68 23.34 9.57 -3.67
N GLY A 69 22.38 10.34 -3.10
CA GLY A 69 22.23 11.76 -3.38
C GLY A 69 23.29 12.62 -2.71
N ARG A 70 23.84 13.60 -3.43
CA ARG A 70 24.61 14.70 -2.85
C ARG A 70 23.63 15.68 -2.18
N ASN A 71 23.79 15.88 -0.88
CA ASN A 71 22.88 16.63 0.01
C ASN A 71 22.80 18.16 -0.24
N GLN A 72 23.17 18.70 -1.40
CA GLN A 72 23.39 20.14 -1.58
C GLN A 72 22.45 20.86 -2.56
N GLU A 73 21.45 20.19 -3.16
CA GLU A 73 20.65 20.80 -4.24
C GLU A 73 19.25 21.32 -3.86
N PHE A 74 18.77 21.09 -2.64
CA PHE A 74 17.43 21.54 -2.25
C PHE A 74 17.44 22.30 -0.93
N ASP A 75 17.19 23.61 -0.98
CA ASP A 75 17.11 24.53 0.18
C ASP A 75 16.00 24.16 1.17
N TYR A 76 14.96 23.42 0.73
CA TYR A 76 13.81 23.00 1.55
C TYR A 76 13.85 21.52 2.01
N GLY A 77 14.93 20.81 1.71
CA GLY A 77 15.14 19.42 2.12
C GLY A 77 14.31 18.40 1.34
N ILE A 78 14.79 17.15 1.37
CA ILE A 78 14.16 15.99 0.70
C ILE A 78 12.80 15.65 1.33
N GLY A 79 12.58 15.99 2.60
CA GLY A 79 11.34 15.69 3.34
C GLY A 79 10.08 16.29 2.70
N LYS A 80 10.12 17.54 2.22
CA LYS A 80 8.93 18.16 1.59
C LYS A 80 8.54 17.51 0.26
N LEU A 81 9.50 16.99 -0.51
CA LEU A 81 9.21 16.22 -1.72
C LEU A 81 8.57 14.86 -1.40
N GLU A 82 8.98 14.24 -0.30
CA GLU A 82 8.39 12.99 0.18
C GLU A 82 6.94 13.21 0.62
N SER A 83 6.67 14.26 1.41
CA SER A 83 5.32 14.62 1.84
C SER A 83 4.41 14.99 0.66
N LEU A 84 4.91 15.74 -0.33
CA LEU A 84 4.16 16.05 -1.55
C LEU A 84 3.80 14.78 -2.36
N SER A 85 4.75 13.86 -2.47
CA SER A 85 4.52 12.56 -3.14
C SER A 85 3.46 11.74 -2.40
N SER A 86 3.46 11.77 -1.08
CA SER A 86 2.48 11.07 -0.26
C SER A 86 1.09 11.68 -0.37
N VAL A 87 0.97 13.02 -0.42
CA VAL A 87 -0.32 13.70 -0.70
C VAL A 87 -0.85 13.29 -2.07
N PHE A 88 0.01 13.23 -3.09
CA PHE A 88 -0.40 12.77 -4.42
C PHE A 88 -0.95 11.34 -4.41
N VAL A 89 -0.28 10.42 -3.68
CA VAL A 89 -0.78 9.05 -3.48
C VAL A 89 -2.13 9.07 -2.77
N GLY A 90 -2.30 9.88 -1.73
CA GLY A 90 -3.57 10.04 -1.01
C GLY A 90 -4.72 10.48 -1.93
N VAL A 91 -4.46 11.44 -2.83
CA VAL A 91 -5.45 11.87 -3.85
C VAL A 91 -5.80 10.74 -4.80
N LEU A 92 -4.81 9.99 -5.29
CA LEU A 92 -5.05 8.83 -6.14
C LEU A 92 -5.87 7.75 -5.42
N MET A 93 -5.61 7.51 -4.12
CA MET A 93 -6.40 6.59 -3.30
C MET A 93 -7.85 7.05 -3.17
N ALA A 94 -8.11 8.34 -2.96
CA ALA A 94 -9.46 8.89 -2.90
C ALA A 94 -10.21 8.71 -4.23
N LEU A 95 -9.54 8.95 -5.36
CA LEU A 95 -10.11 8.70 -6.68
C LEU A 95 -10.43 7.22 -6.90
N ALA A 96 -9.55 6.31 -6.49
CA ALA A 96 -9.81 4.87 -6.58
C ALA A 96 -11.03 4.47 -5.74
N VAL A 97 -11.18 4.98 -4.52
CA VAL A 97 -12.36 4.74 -3.68
C VAL A 97 -13.64 5.19 -4.40
N LEU A 98 -13.65 6.37 -5.02
CA LEU A 98 -14.82 6.85 -5.78
C LEU A 98 -15.16 5.93 -6.96
N ILE A 99 -14.16 5.46 -7.69
CA ILE A 99 -14.35 4.52 -8.80
C ILE A 99 -14.93 3.19 -8.30
N ILE A 100 -14.35 2.62 -7.23
CA ILE A 100 -14.79 1.34 -6.65
C ILE A 100 -16.23 1.47 -6.14
N VAL A 101 -16.52 2.49 -5.35
CA VAL A 101 -17.86 2.74 -4.79
C VAL A 101 -18.88 2.92 -5.91
N GLY A 102 -18.58 3.75 -6.91
CA GLY A 102 -19.46 3.97 -8.06
C GLY A 102 -19.76 2.67 -8.82
N ASN A 103 -18.72 1.86 -9.10
CA ASN A 103 -18.88 0.57 -9.76
C ASN A 103 -19.68 -0.43 -8.89
N SER A 104 -19.40 -0.48 -7.59
CA SER A 104 -20.09 -1.38 -6.66
C SER A 104 -21.57 -1.03 -6.54
N ILE A 105 -21.92 0.25 -6.42
CA ILE A 105 -23.31 0.72 -6.38
C ILE A 105 -24.01 0.36 -7.70
N LYS A 106 -23.37 0.58 -8.85
CA LYS A 106 -23.92 0.19 -10.15
C LYS A 106 -24.25 -1.31 -10.19
N ASN A 107 -23.37 -2.16 -9.67
CA ASN A 107 -23.55 -3.61 -9.67
C ASN A 107 -24.56 -4.08 -8.61
N ILE A 108 -24.77 -3.34 -7.53
CA ILE A 108 -25.86 -3.58 -6.57
C ILE A 108 -27.23 -3.25 -7.19
N LEU A 109 -27.31 -2.16 -7.95
CA LEU A 109 -28.56 -1.74 -8.61
C LEU A 109 -28.91 -2.63 -9.80
N ASN A 110 -27.91 -3.20 -10.46
CA ASN A 110 -28.07 -4.11 -11.60
C ASN A 110 -27.29 -5.40 -11.30
N PRO A 111 -27.82 -6.26 -10.42
CA PRO A 111 -27.10 -7.44 -9.99
C PRO A 111 -26.92 -8.41 -11.15
N GLY A 112 -25.67 -8.83 -11.35
CA GLY A 112 -25.27 -9.85 -12.32
C GLY A 112 -24.33 -10.84 -11.66
N HIS A 113 -24.32 -12.08 -12.17
CA HIS A 113 -23.36 -13.04 -11.69
C HIS A 113 -21.96 -12.67 -12.20
N VAL A 114 -20.97 -12.86 -11.34
CA VAL A 114 -19.58 -12.65 -11.72
C VAL A 114 -19.13 -13.82 -12.57
N GLU A 115 -18.71 -13.53 -13.80
CA GLU A 115 -18.32 -14.53 -14.78
C GLU A 115 -16.97 -14.17 -15.41
N GLY A 116 -16.37 -15.15 -16.05
CA GLY A 116 -15.16 -15.00 -16.82
C GLY A 116 -13.97 -15.79 -16.30
N ILE A 117 -13.04 -16.08 -17.18
CA ILE A 117 -11.80 -16.82 -16.86
C ILE A 117 -10.91 -16.03 -15.91
N GLY A 118 -11.10 -14.70 -15.82
CA GLY A 118 -10.39 -13.82 -14.89
C GLY A 118 -10.55 -14.21 -13.42
N LEU A 119 -11.67 -14.82 -13.03
CA LEU A 119 -11.88 -15.33 -11.66
C LEU A 119 -10.88 -16.43 -11.31
N TYR A 120 -10.64 -17.37 -12.21
CA TYR A 120 -9.68 -18.45 -12.02
C TYR A 120 -8.25 -17.91 -12.01
N ILE A 121 -7.93 -16.98 -12.93
CA ILE A 121 -6.63 -16.29 -12.97
C ILE A 121 -6.38 -15.60 -11.63
N SER A 122 -7.36 -14.83 -11.14
CA SER A 122 -7.25 -14.14 -9.86
C SER A 122 -7.15 -15.13 -8.69
N GLY A 123 -7.96 -16.18 -8.65
CA GLY A 123 -7.90 -17.19 -7.59
C GLY A 123 -6.52 -17.80 -7.43
N VAL A 124 -5.88 -18.20 -8.54
CA VAL A 124 -4.49 -18.69 -8.54
C VAL A 124 -3.52 -17.58 -8.10
N ALA A 125 -3.69 -16.36 -8.62
CA ALA A 125 -2.86 -15.22 -8.26
C ALA A 125 -2.93 -14.92 -6.77
N GLN A 126 -4.12 -14.88 -6.16
CA GLN A 126 -4.28 -14.62 -4.72
C GLN A 126 -3.55 -15.66 -3.86
N ILE A 127 -3.52 -16.93 -4.25
CA ILE A 127 -2.76 -17.97 -3.55
C ILE A 127 -1.25 -17.70 -3.69
N VAL A 128 -0.77 -17.49 -4.91
CA VAL A 128 0.66 -17.29 -5.19
C VAL A 128 1.18 -16.04 -4.51
N PHE A 129 0.51 -14.90 -4.72
CA PHE A 129 0.92 -13.63 -4.10
C PHE A 129 0.67 -13.60 -2.61
N GLY A 130 -0.35 -14.30 -2.09
CA GLY A 130 -0.56 -14.50 -0.66
C GLY A 130 0.64 -15.15 0.00
N VAL A 131 1.20 -16.22 -0.60
CA VAL A 131 2.42 -16.88 -0.11
C VAL A 131 3.64 -15.96 -0.24
N ILE A 132 3.79 -15.24 -1.36
CA ILE A 132 4.89 -14.30 -1.58
C ILE A 132 4.84 -13.18 -0.54
N ASN A 133 3.69 -12.53 -0.37
CA ASN A 133 3.50 -11.43 0.57
C ASN A 133 3.74 -11.88 2.02
N THR A 134 3.29 -13.08 2.40
CA THR A 134 3.57 -13.66 3.72
C THR A 134 5.07 -13.86 3.94
N LYS A 135 5.79 -14.42 2.97
CA LYS A 135 7.25 -14.59 3.05
C LYS A 135 7.96 -13.23 3.16
N MET A 136 7.53 -12.23 2.40
CA MET A 136 8.11 -10.88 2.44
C MET A 136 7.84 -10.20 3.78
N ALA A 137 6.64 -10.33 4.35
CA ALA A 137 6.31 -9.84 5.69
C ALA A 137 7.20 -10.45 6.77
N LEU A 138 7.38 -11.78 6.75
CA LEU A 138 8.25 -12.49 7.69
C LEU A 138 9.72 -12.08 7.54
N ASN A 139 10.20 -11.89 6.31
CA ASN A 139 11.56 -11.44 6.04
C ASN A 139 11.78 -10.01 6.54
N SER A 140 10.87 -9.08 6.22
CA SER A 140 10.92 -7.71 6.71
C SER A 140 10.90 -7.65 8.24
N ARG A 141 10.08 -8.50 8.89
CA ARG A 141 10.07 -8.64 10.35
C ARG A 141 11.41 -9.09 10.93
N ARG A 142 12.11 -10.01 10.24
CA ARG A 142 13.46 -10.46 10.67
C ARG A 142 14.47 -9.32 10.55
N ILE A 143 14.46 -8.61 9.42
CA ILE A 143 15.37 -7.47 9.18
C ILE A 143 15.10 -6.35 10.21
N ALA A 144 13.83 -6.02 10.48
CA ALA A 144 13.45 -5.00 11.46
C ALA A 144 13.98 -5.31 12.89
N LYS A 145 14.08 -6.59 13.26
CA LYS A 145 14.64 -6.98 14.57
C LYS A 145 16.16 -6.79 14.66
N VAL A 146 16.88 -6.92 13.56
CA VAL A 146 18.36 -6.81 13.52
C VAL A 146 18.80 -5.38 13.23
N SER A 147 18.10 -4.69 12.36
CA SER A 147 18.37 -3.30 11.94
C SER A 147 17.08 -2.50 11.87
N PRO A 148 16.60 -1.96 12.99
CA PRO A 148 15.36 -1.17 13.02
C PRO A 148 15.40 -0.02 12.04
N SER A 149 14.33 0.13 11.25
CA SER A 149 14.18 1.22 10.28
C SER A 149 12.70 1.45 10.02
N PRO A 150 12.22 2.71 10.01
CA PRO A 150 10.84 3.04 9.68
C PRO A 150 10.41 2.44 8.33
N ILE A 151 11.28 2.47 7.32
CA ILE A 151 11.01 1.91 5.99
C ILE A 151 10.76 0.39 6.05
N ILE A 152 11.59 -0.36 6.78
CA ILE A 152 11.42 -1.82 6.90
C ILE A 152 10.17 -2.16 7.71
N THR A 153 9.86 -1.38 8.74
CA THR A 153 8.62 -1.55 9.52
C THR A 153 7.39 -1.28 8.66
N ALA A 154 7.40 -0.21 7.86
CA ALA A 154 6.33 0.09 6.91
C ALA A 154 6.17 -1.02 5.85
N GLN A 155 7.27 -1.57 5.32
CA GLN A 155 7.23 -2.71 4.40
C GLN A 155 6.65 -3.97 5.05
N GLN A 156 7.03 -4.26 6.30
CA GLN A 156 6.44 -5.39 7.03
C GLN A 156 4.93 -5.23 7.14
N GLN A 157 4.45 -4.04 7.51
CA GLN A 157 3.03 -3.75 7.64
C GLN A 157 2.32 -3.87 6.29
N LEU A 158 2.88 -3.30 5.23
CA LEU A 158 2.35 -3.38 3.86
C LEU A 158 2.16 -4.84 3.43
N PHE A 159 3.20 -5.69 3.53
CA PHE A 159 3.10 -7.08 3.11
C PHE A 159 2.16 -7.90 3.99
N THR A 160 2.08 -7.59 5.28
CA THR A 160 1.10 -8.22 6.17
C THR A 160 -0.32 -7.88 5.73
N THR A 161 -0.61 -6.61 5.46
CA THR A 161 -1.92 -6.15 4.97
C THR A 161 -2.27 -6.77 3.61
N ARG A 162 -1.28 -6.87 2.70
CA ARG A 162 -1.46 -7.56 1.40
C ARG A 162 -1.81 -9.03 1.58
N ALA A 163 -1.11 -9.76 2.46
CA ALA A 163 -1.39 -11.16 2.71
C ALA A 163 -2.83 -11.38 3.21
N PHE A 164 -3.30 -10.55 4.15
CA PHE A 164 -4.70 -10.59 4.59
C PHE A 164 -5.68 -10.21 3.47
N GLY A 165 -5.36 -9.20 2.67
CA GLY A 165 -6.15 -8.79 1.52
C GLY A 165 -6.33 -9.92 0.51
N ASN A 166 -5.24 -10.66 0.19
CA ASN A 166 -5.27 -11.79 -0.73
C ASN A 166 -6.20 -12.91 -0.21
N ILE A 167 -6.15 -13.20 1.09
CA ILE A 167 -7.06 -14.17 1.72
C ILE A 167 -8.51 -13.69 1.61
N PHE A 168 -8.77 -12.42 1.91
CA PHE A 168 -10.12 -11.86 1.84
C PHE A 168 -10.70 -11.92 0.42
N ILE A 169 -9.90 -11.55 -0.59
CA ILE A 169 -10.31 -11.59 -2.00
C ILE A 169 -10.56 -13.04 -2.43
N LEU A 170 -9.65 -13.95 -2.10
CA LEU A 170 -9.81 -15.37 -2.41
C LEU A 170 -11.10 -15.94 -1.81
N LEU A 171 -11.39 -15.61 -0.55
CA LEU A 171 -12.62 -16.03 0.11
C LEU A 171 -13.87 -15.44 -0.56
N SER A 172 -13.85 -14.14 -0.91
CA SER A 172 -14.94 -13.46 -1.58
C SER A 172 -15.26 -14.07 -2.94
N LEU A 173 -14.22 -14.32 -3.76
CA LEU A 173 -14.37 -14.96 -5.07
C LEU A 173 -14.84 -16.39 -4.95
N SER A 174 -14.26 -17.17 -4.02
CA SER A 174 -14.68 -18.55 -3.78
C SER A 174 -16.14 -18.63 -3.33
N LEU A 175 -16.54 -17.74 -2.43
CA LEU A 175 -17.92 -17.70 -1.93
C LEU A 175 -18.89 -17.30 -3.04
N SER A 176 -18.55 -16.32 -3.88
CA SER A 176 -19.35 -15.91 -5.03
C SER A 176 -19.53 -17.06 -6.05
N MET A 177 -18.45 -17.85 -6.28
CA MET A 177 -18.51 -19.01 -7.21
C MET A 177 -19.31 -20.18 -6.62
N LEU A 178 -19.10 -20.52 -5.34
CA LEU A 178 -19.75 -21.64 -4.67
C LEU A 178 -21.28 -21.42 -4.49
N LEU A 179 -21.67 -20.17 -4.32
CA LEU A 179 -23.08 -19.79 -4.09
C LEU A 179 -23.75 -19.25 -5.35
N HIS A 180 -23.17 -19.50 -6.53
CA HIS A 180 -23.68 -18.98 -7.81
C HIS A 180 -25.16 -19.29 -8.06
N ASP A 181 -25.66 -20.43 -7.59
CA ASP A 181 -27.06 -20.85 -7.75
C ASP A 181 -28.06 -20.03 -6.92
N TYR A 182 -27.58 -19.24 -5.96
CA TYR A 182 -28.44 -18.42 -5.12
C TYR A 182 -28.51 -16.98 -5.64
N SER A 183 -29.72 -16.43 -5.76
CA SER A 183 -29.95 -15.06 -6.27
C SER A 183 -29.19 -13.97 -5.48
N TRP A 184 -28.95 -14.17 -4.19
CA TRP A 184 -28.23 -13.21 -3.36
C TRP A 184 -26.70 -13.24 -3.57
N SER A 185 -26.16 -14.26 -4.22
CA SER A 185 -24.72 -14.38 -4.48
C SER A 185 -24.19 -13.24 -5.34
N SER A 186 -25.03 -12.63 -6.19
CA SER A 186 -24.68 -11.48 -7.02
C SER A 186 -24.29 -10.23 -6.21
N TYR A 187 -24.63 -10.17 -4.93
CA TYR A 187 -24.27 -9.07 -4.03
C TYR A 187 -22.95 -9.29 -3.30
N ILE A 188 -22.41 -10.51 -3.27
CA ILE A 188 -21.16 -10.83 -2.55
C ILE A 188 -20.00 -10.01 -3.10
N ASP A 189 -19.84 -9.99 -4.42
CA ASP A 189 -18.76 -9.29 -5.10
C ASP A 189 -18.81 -7.77 -4.88
N PRO A 190 -19.91 -7.05 -5.16
CA PRO A 190 -19.95 -5.61 -4.91
C PRO A 190 -19.87 -5.24 -3.42
N VAL A 191 -20.39 -6.07 -2.51
CA VAL A 191 -20.26 -5.82 -1.06
C VAL A 191 -18.80 -6.01 -0.62
N ALA A 192 -18.12 -7.06 -1.08
CA ALA A 192 -16.71 -7.28 -0.77
C ALA A 192 -15.82 -6.14 -1.34
N SER A 193 -16.13 -5.64 -2.54
CA SER A 193 -15.41 -4.49 -3.10
C SER A 193 -15.62 -3.21 -2.30
N LEU A 194 -16.81 -2.97 -1.72
CA LEU A 194 -17.05 -1.85 -0.79
C LEU A 194 -16.25 -1.98 0.51
N VAL A 195 -16.07 -3.20 1.03
CA VAL A 195 -15.17 -3.43 2.18
C VAL A 195 -13.74 -3.05 1.83
N ILE A 196 -13.24 -3.46 0.66
CA ILE A 196 -11.90 -3.07 0.18
C ILE A 196 -11.80 -1.55 0.02
N ALA A 197 -12.81 -0.90 -0.56
CA ALA A 197 -12.86 0.56 -0.69
C ALA A 197 -12.81 1.26 0.68
N GLY A 198 -13.48 0.72 1.69
CA GLY A 198 -13.41 1.20 3.07
C GLY A 198 -11.98 1.16 3.63
N PHE A 199 -11.26 0.05 3.41
CA PHE A 199 -9.86 -0.06 3.82
C PHE A 199 -8.95 0.94 3.11
N ILE A 200 -9.13 1.11 1.78
CA ILE A 200 -8.37 2.10 1.00
C ILE A 200 -8.68 3.52 1.51
N GLY A 201 -9.96 3.83 1.73
CA GLY A 201 -10.39 5.15 2.22
C GLY A 201 -9.82 5.49 3.59
N PHE A 202 -9.82 4.52 4.52
CA PHE A 202 -9.21 4.69 5.83
C PHE A 202 -7.69 4.94 5.72
N SER A 203 -7.00 4.17 4.88
CA SER A 203 -5.57 4.36 4.62
C SER A 203 -5.29 5.73 3.96
N ALA A 204 -6.13 6.15 3.02
CA ALA A 204 -6.01 7.44 2.36
C ALA A 204 -6.13 8.62 3.34
N MET A 205 -7.06 8.54 4.29
CA MET A 205 -7.21 9.56 5.34
C MET A 205 -5.94 9.70 6.18
N GLY A 206 -5.33 8.58 6.60
CA GLY A 206 -4.07 8.57 7.33
C GLY A 206 -2.94 9.24 6.54
N VAL A 207 -2.70 8.75 5.33
CA VAL A 207 -1.64 9.29 4.44
C VAL A 207 -1.85 10.78 4.15
N PHE A 208 -3.09 11.20 3.89
CA PHE A 208 -3.39 12.59 3.61
C PHE A 208 -3.16 13.48 4.83
N THR A 209 -3.65 13.08 6.01
CA THR A 209 -3.53 13.87 7.23
C THR A 209 -2.07 14.02 7.67
N ASP A 210 -1.31 12.93 7.66
CA ASP A 210 0.10 12.95 8.05
C ASP A 210 0.92 13.82 7.11
N SER A 211 0.79 13.61 5.80
CA SER A 211 1.55 14.33 4.79
C SER A 211 1.15 15.81 4.69
N PHE A 212 -0.12 16.14 4.91
CA PHE A 212 -0.59 17.51 4.94
C PHE A 212 -0.06 18.28 6.16
N ASN A 213 -0.02 17.63 7.32
CA ASN A 213 0.57 18.21 8.53
C ASN A 213 2.08 18.46 8.35
N ASP A 214 2.79 17.54 7.70
CA ASP A 214 4.22 17.68 7.40
C ASP A 214 4.49 18.83 6.41
N LEU A 215 3.61 19.01 5.40
CA LEU A 215 3.73 20.13 4.44
C LEU A 215 3.47 21.51 5.09
N LEU A 216 2.57 21.56 6.07
CA LEU A 216 2.25 22.79 6.80
C LEU A 216 3.27 23.13 7.89
N ASP A 217 4.40 22.41 7.98
CA ASP A 217 5.40 22.59 9.03
C ASP A 217 4.75 22.64 10.43
N LYS A 218 3.91 21.61 10.72
CA LYS A 218 3.25 21.52 12.02
C LYS A 218 4.30 21.68 13.11
N THR A 219 4.17 22.71 13.92
CA THR A 219 5.07 22.98 15.04
C THR A 219 5.10 21.77 15.99
N LEU A 220 6.27 21.49 16.53
CA LEU A 220 6.43 20.47 17.58
C LEU A 220 5.42 20.73 18.69
N ASP A 221 4.90 19.67 19.30
CA ASP A 221 4.02 19.79 20.47
C ASP A 221 4.70 20.69 21.53
N GLU A 222 3.91 21.49 22.21
CA GLU A 222 4.41 22.52 23.18
C GLU A 222 5.39 21.92 24.20
N GLU A 223 5.21 20.66 24.57
CA GLU A 223 6.10 19.94 25.48
C GLU A 223 7.53 19.83 24.93
N TYR A 224 7.68 19.47 23.66
CA TYR A 224 9.00 19.38 23.00
C TYR A 224 9.60 20.77 22.74
N GLN A 225 8.79 21.76 22.41
CA GLN A 225 9.26 23.15 22.26
C GLN A 225 9.82 23.67 23.60
N MET A 226 9.13 23.41 24.70
CA MET A 226 9.57 23.80 26.04
C MET A 226 10.87 23.12 26.44
N ILE A 227 11.07 21.84 26.10
CA ILE A 227 12.33 21.12 26.35
C ILE A 227 13.47 21.75 25.57
N ILE A 228 13.28 22.03 24.26
CA ILE A 228 14.31 22.65 23.41
C ILE A 228 14.64 24.06 23.91
N LEU A 229 13.63 24.88 24.24
CA LEU A 229 13.84 26.24 24.76
C LEU A 229 14.56 26.22 26.11
N ARG A 230 14.26 25.25 26.98
CA ARG A 230 14.94 25.06 28.25
C ARG A 230 16.41 24.69 28.08
N GLU A 231 16.72 23.75 27.16
CA GLU A 231 18.11 23.37 26.87
C GLU A 231 18.89 24.51 26.24
N LEU A 232 18.29 25.27 25.32
CA LEU A 232 18.92 26.46 24.75
C LEU A 232 19.20 27.52 25.82
N ALA A 233 18.25 27.78 26.72
CA ALA A 233 18.41 28.76 27.81
C ALA A 233 19.47 28.35 28.88
N LEU A 234 19.82 27.05 28.96
CA LEU A 234 20.89 26.57 29.83
C LEU A 234 22.29 26.68 29.22
N HIS A 235 22.38 26.84 27.88
CA HIS A 235 23.66 26.91 27.16
C HIS A 235 24.01 28.31 26.65
N PHE A 236 23.12 29.29 26.79
CA PHE A 236 23.32 30.73 26.51
C PHE A 236 23.05 31.57 27.75
#